data_6aa6907c87ccd083dbf510c7a79e51d2
#
_entry.id   6aa6907c87ccd083dbf510c7a79e51d2
#
_cell.length_a   1.000
_cell.length_b   1.000
_cell.length_c   1.000
_cell.angle_alpha   90.00
_cell.angle_beta   90.00
_cell.angle_gamma   90.00
#
_symmetry.space_group_name_H-M   'P 1'
#
loop_
_entity.id
_entity.type
_entity.pdbx_description
1 polymer ?
#
loop_
_entity_poly.entity_id
_entity_poly.type
_entity_poly.pdbx_seq_one_letter_code
_entity_poly.pdbx_strand_id
1 'polypeptide(L)'
;LAKKLQKEHNLSRKNTFCTGMSNGGEMCYLLAYDRESTFKAVAPIAGLTMEWMYRDLKAKRPIPVMEVHGTEDKTSKWNSNLEKVDKWGPYIAVPRAVGYWAAVNRCTHEVTEELPIIRNKVVAHRYVGGINGNEVWLYEVIGGKHSWANKDMNTAAEIWKFFSKYLK
;
A
#
# COMPACT_ATOMS: atom_id res chain seq x y z
N LEU A 1 8.16 -0.87 -18.68
CA LEU A 1 8.78 -2.15 -18.31
C LEU A 1 7.75 -3.27 -18.24
N ALA A 2 6.74 -3.22 -17.32
CA ALA A 2 5.77 -4.31 -17.11
C ALA A 2 5.08 -4.77 -18.39
N LYS A 3 4.50 -3.84 -19.17
CA LYS A 3 3.86 -4.17 -20.48
C LYS A 3 4.83 -4.83 -21.47
N LYS A 4 6.10 -4.47 -21.45
CA LYS A 4 7.14 -5.09 -22.29
C LYS A 4 7.38 -6.54 -21.87
N LEU A 5 7.61 -6.78 -20.57
CA LEU A 5 7.81 -8.12 -20.02
C LEU A 5 6.58 -9.02 -20.22
N GLN A 6 5.38 -8.49 -20.04
CA GLN A 6 4.14 -9.22 -20.32
C GLN A 6 4.10 -9.73 -21.76
N LYS A 7 4.50 -8.89 -22.73
CA LYS A 7 4.52 -9.27 -24.15
C LYS A 7 5.66 -10.26 -24.46
N GLU A 8 6.86 -10.01 -23.96
CA GLU A 8 8.05 -10.82 -24.25
C GLU A 8 7.97 -12.23 -23.66
N HIS A 9 7.37 -12.36 -22.47
CA HIS A 9 7.29 -13.62 -21.73
C HIS A 9 5.88 -14.22 -21.70
N ASN A 10 4.94 -13.70 -22.50
CA ASN A 10 3.55 -14.15 -22.54
C ASN A 10 2.88 -14.20 -21.13
N LEU A 11 3.16 -13.17 -20.30
CA LEU A 11 2.63 -13.10 -18.94
C LEU A 11 1.22 -12.53 -18.93
N SER A 12 0.43 -12.98 -17.94
CA SER A 12 -0.94 -12.51 -17.76
C SER A 12 -1.00 -11.01 -17.45
N ARG A 13 -1.71 -10.27 -18.29
CA ARG A 13 -2.04 -8.85 -18.01
C ARG A 13 -3.06 -8.68 -16.88
N LYS A 14 -3.79 -9.75 -16.52
CA LYS A 14 -4.80 -9.73 -15.46
C LYS A 14 -4.19 -10.05 -14.10
N ASN A 15 -3.03 -10.72 -14.06
CA ASN A 15 -2.38 -11.19 -12.83
C ASN A 15 -1.01 -10.50 -12.64
N THR A 16 -0.98 -9.18 -12.78
CA THR A 16 0.22 -8.39 -12.57
C THR A 16 0.01 -7.45 -11.38
N PHE A 17 0.87 -7.57 -10.39
CA PHE A 17 0.81 -6.84 -9.13
C PHE A 17 2.12 -6.09 -8.89
N CYS A 18 2.09 -5.08 -8.00
CA CYS A 18 3.27 -4.28 -7.69
C CYS A 18 3.47 -4.20 -6.18
N THR A 19 4.69 -4.47 -5.73
CA THR A 19 5.10 -4.21 -4.35
C THR A 19 6.49 -3.59 -4.34
N GLY A 20 6.78 -2.84 -3.31
CA GLY A 20 8.07 -2.21 -3.13
C GLY A 20 8.15 -1.53 -1.78
N MET A 21 9.38 -1.36 -1.27
CA MET A 21 9.64 -0.74 0.02
C MET A 21 10.19 0.67 -0.15
N SER A 22 9.87 1.57 0.80
CA SER A 22 10.40 2.93 0.84
C SER A 22 10.07 3.66 -0.46
N ASN A 23 11.05 4.15 -1.21
CA ASN A 23 10.90 4.72 -2.55
C ASN A 23 10.10 3.80 -3.51
N GLY A 24 10.29 2.47 -3.41
CA GLY A 24 9.48 1.49 -4.13
C GLY A 24 8.02 1.47 -3.70
N GLY A 25 7.73 1.74 -2.43
CA GLY A 25 6.37 1.90 -1.90
C GLY A 25 5.72 3.19 -2.42
N GLU A 26 6.46 4.29 -2.48
CA GLU A 26 6.03 5.55 -3.09
C GLU A 26 5.69 5.35 -4.58
N MET A 27 6.52 4.60 -5.30
CA MET A 27 6.24 4.22 -6.69
C MET A 27 4.96 3.37 -6.81
N CYS A 28 4.68 2.46 -5.86
CA CYS A 28 3.43 1.70 -5.84
C CYS A 28 2.21 2.63 -5.74
N TYR A 29 2.27 3.63 -4.85
CA TYR A 29 1.21 4.64 -4.75
C TYR A 29 1.06 5.44 -6.04
N LEU A 30 2.16 5.93 -6.62
CA LEU A 30 2.12 6.67 -7.89
C LEU A 30 1.48 5.84 -9.01
N LEU A 31 1.84 4.56 -9.12
CA LEU A 31 1.26 3.64 -10.10
C LEU A 31 -0.22 3.31 -9.83
N ALA A 32 -0.67 3.41 -8.57
CA ALA A 32 -2.09 3.27 -8.24
C ALA A 32 -2.93 4.46 -8.75
N TYR A 33 -2.39 5.68 -8.78
CA TYR A 33 -3.04 6.85 -9.36
C TYR A 33 -3.12 6.79 -10.89
N ASP A 34 -2.21 6.07 -11.55
CA ASP A 34 -2.14 6.00 -13.01
C ASP A 34 -3.26 5.12 -13.59
N ARG A 35 -4.12 5.74 -14.42
CA ARG A 35 -5.20 5.03 -15.13
C ARG A 35 -4.67 3.94 -16.08
N GLU A 36 -3.54 4.21 -16.71
CA GLU A 36 -2.92 3.31 -17.70
C GLU A 36 -2.04 2.23 -17.06
N SER A 37 -1.98 2.21 -15.72
CA SER A 37 -1.24 1.21 -14.96
C SER A 37 -1.77 -0.20 -15.26
N THR A 38 -0.85 -1.11 -15.55
CA THR A 38 -1.16 -2.52 -15.80
C THR A 38 -1.40 -3.32 -14.52
N PHE A 39 -1.04 -2.75 -13.37
CA PHE A 39 -1.15 -3.44 -12.07
C PHE A 39 -2.60 -3.53 -11.59
N LYS A 40 -2.96 -4.69 -11.03
CA LYS A 40 -4.32 -5.00 -10.54
C LYS A 40 -4.49 -4.75 -9.05
N ALA A 41 -3.40 -4.81 -8.30
CA ALA A 41 -3.30 -4.40 -6.91
C ALA A 41 -1.88 -3.92 -6.64
N VAL A 42 -1.71 -3.12 -5.60
CA VAL A 42 -0.40 -2.63 -5.15
C VAL A 42 -0.23 -2.89 -3.66
N ALA A 43 1.01 -3.19 -3.26
CA ALA A 43 1.37 -3.40 -1.86
C ALA A 43 2.61 -2.57 -1.50
N PRO A 44 2.47 -1.26 -1.24
CA PRO A 44 3.53 -0.44 -0.69
C PRO A 44 3.95 -0.92 0.71
N ILE A 45 5.25 -0.86 1.00
CA ILE A 45 5.84 -1.20 2.29
C ILE A 45 6.68 -0.02 2.74
N ALA A 46 6.39 0.53 3.92
CA ALA A 46 7.03 1.74 4.44
C ALA A 46 7.09 2.86 3.39
N GLY A 47 6.03 2.95 2.56
CA GLY A 47 5.89 3.92 1.48
C GLY A 47 5.14 5.16 1.93
N LEU A 48 5.40 6.29 1.30
CA LEU A 48 4.72 7.54 1.57
C LEU A 48 3.83 7.95 0.39
N THR A 49 2.66 8.48 0.69
CA THR A 49 1.91 9.27 -0.28
C THR A 49 2.34 10.72 -0.17
N MET A 50 3.06 11.20 -1.18
CA MET A 50 3.50 12.59 -1.23
C MET A 50 2.28 13.52 -1.28
N GLU A 51 2.40 14.70 -0.67
CA GLU A 51 1.30 15.68 -0.59
C GLU A 51 0.79 16.06 -1.99
N TRP A 52 1.70 16.24 -2.96
CA TRP A 52 1.34 16.55 -4.33
C TRP A 52 0.56 15.41 -5.02
N MET A 53 0.87 14.14 -4.73
CA MET A 53 0.07 13.01 -5.24
C MET A 53 -1.36 13.08 -4.72
N TYR A 54 -1.51 13.33 -3.41
CA TYR A 54 -2.80 13.42 -2.75
C TYR A 54 -3.63 14.62 -3.21
N ARG A 55 -2.99 15.79 -3.40
CA ARG A 55 -3.64 17.04 -3.79
C ARG A 55 -3.96 17.10 -5.28
N ASP A 56 -2.98 16.76 -6.12
CA ASP A 56 -3.03 17.05 -7.56
C ASP A 56 -3.44 15.82 -8.39
N LEU A 57 -3.12 14.61 -7.92
CA LEU A 57 -3.54 13.38 -8.57
C LEU A 57 -4.85 12.90 -7.96
N LYS A 58 -5.85 12.73 -8.82
CA LYS A 58 -7.09 12.05 -8.42
C LYS A 58 -7.06 10.63 -8.94
N ALA A 59 -7.35 9.66 -8.08
CA ALA A 59 -7.45 8.27 -8.49
C ALA A 59 -8.46 8.14 -9.65
N LYS A 60 -8.01 7.57 -10.76
CA LYS A 60 -8.82 7.43 -11.98
C LYS A 60 -9.64 6.15 -12.00
N ARG A 61 -9.33 5.22 -11.10
CA ARG A 61 -10.03 3.94 -10.95
C ARG A 61 -9.84 3.40 -9.53
N PRO A 62 -10.79 2.63 -9.01
CA PRO A 62 -10.57 1.86 -7.79
C PRO A 62 -9.50 0.79 -8.05
N ILE A 63 -8.61 0.59 -7.09
CA ILE A 63 -7.55 -0.42 -7.11
C ILE A 63 -7.30 -0.89 -5.69
N PRO A 64 -7.18 -2.20 -5.42
CA PRO A 64 -6.81 -2.72 -4.12
C PRO A 64 -5.43 -2.23 -3.69
N VAL A 65 -5.31 -1.83 -2.42
CA VAL A 65 -4.06 -1.32 -1.84
C VAL A 65 -3.81 -2.02 -0.51
N MET A 66 -2.57 -2.46 -0.26
CA MET A 66 -2.12 -2.97 1.03
C MET A 66 -0.87 -2.20 1.46
N GLU A 67 -0.91 -1.52 2.60
CA GLU A 67 0.24 -0.85 3.19
C GLU A 67 0.73 -1.64 4.41
N VAL A 68 2.05 -1.74 4.58
CA VAL A 68 2.70 -2.23 5.81
C VAL A 68 3.62 -1.14 6.33
N HIS A 69 3.41 -0.67 7.55
CA HIS A 69 4.15 0.48 8.06
C HIS A 69 4.43 0.41 9.55
N GLY A 70 5.65 0.80 9.93
CA GLY A 70 6.06 0.92 11.32
C GLY A 70 5.67 2.27 11.93
N THR A 71 5.06 2.29 13.12
CA THR A 71 4.65 3.54 13.76
C THR A 71 5.82 4.39 14.26
N GLU A 72 7.00 3.79 14.45
CA GLU A 72 8.24 4.48 14.82
C GLU A 72 9.24 4.58 13.66
N ASP A 73 8.75 4.50 12.43
CA ASP A 73 9.57 4.74 11.25
C ASP A 73 10.06 6.20 11.25
N LYS A 74 11.39 6.37 11.27
CA LYS A 74 12.03 7.69 11.28
C LYS A 74 12.41 8.19 9.88
N THR A 75 12.36 7.32 8.90
CA THR A 75 12.65 7.63 7.49
C THR A 75 11.36 8.00 6.75
N SER A 76 10.43 7.08 6.66
CA SER A 76 9.08 7.30 6.16
C SER A 76 8.15 7.41 7.37
N LYS A 77 7.97 8.63 7.90
CA LYS A 77 7.27 8.80 9.18
C LYS A 77 5.79 8.44 9.05
N TRP A 78 5.25 7.77 10.06
CA TRP A 78 3.84 7.42 10.18
C TRP A 78 2.91 8.64 10.11
N ASN A 79 3.29 9.70 10.80
CA ASN A 79 2.57 10.96 10.80
C ASN A 79 2.95 11.82 9.60
N SER A 80 2.04 12.71 9.21
CA SER A 80 2.30 13.67 8.15
C SER A 80 3.52 14.56 8.46
N ASN A 81 4.24 14.92 7.42
CA ASN A 81 5.16 16.04 7.44
C ASN A 81 4.81 16.96 6.27
N LEU A 82 4.17 18.09 6.56
CA LEU A 82 3.73 19.07 5.57
C LEU A 82 4.73 20.22 5.40
N GLU A 83 5.78 20.25 6.21
CA GLU A 83 6.87 21.18 6.03
C GLU A 83 7.83 20.66 4.94
N LYS A 84 8.44 21.59 4.18
CA LYS A 84 9.49 21.24 3.22
C LYS A 84 10.80 20.93 3.97
N VAL A 85 10.75 19.90 4.81
CA VAL A 85 11.92 19.40 5.51
C VAL A 85 12.43 18.19 4.74
N ASP A 86 13.68 18.22 4.36
CA ASP A 86 14.37 17.20 3.62
C ASP A 86 14.11 17.17 2.09
N LYS A 87 14.92 16.38 1.41
CA LYS A 87 14.95 16.25 -0.06
C LYS A 87 13.69 15.60 -0.67
N TRP A 88 12.80 15.05 0.15
CA TRP A 88 11.61 14.31 -0.28
C TRP A 88 10.38 15.19 -0.50
N GLY A 89 10.30 16.31 0.18
CA GLY A 89 9.12 17.18 0.19
C GLY A 89 8.01 16.70 1.14
N PRO A 90 6.88 17.43 1.19
CA PRO A 90 5.80 17.13 2.12
C PRO A 90 5.02 15.87 1.75
N TYR A 91 4.53 15.15 2.77
CA TYR A 91 3.73 13.94 2.64
C TYR A 91 2.63 13.85 3.70
N ILE A 92 1.60 13.07 3.41
CA ILE A 92 0.46 12.86 4.31
C ILE A 92 0.68 11.66 5.23
N ALA A 93 -0.03 11.65 6.38
CA ALA A 93 0.01 10.54 7.32
C ALA A 93 -0.44 9.21 6.66
N VAL A 94 0.18 8.10 7.07
CA VAL A 94 -0.12 6.76 6.56
C VAL A 94 -1.61 6.40 6.69
N PRO A 95 -2.28 6.58 7.85
CA PRO A 95 -3.71 6.27 7.95
C PRO A 95 -4.58 7.12 7.02
N ARG A 96 -4.17 8.37 6.76
CA ARG A 96 -4.90 9.25 5.83
C ARG A 96 -4.77 8.76 4.38
N ALA A 97 -3.57 8.30 3.98
CA ALA A 97 -3.36 7.72 2.66
C ALA A 97 -4.20 6.46 2.46
N VAL A 98 -4.21 5.57 3.45
CA VAL A 98 -5.02 4.34 3.43
C VAL A 98 -6.52 4.67 3.40
N GLY A 99 -6.99 5.59 4.24
CA GLY A 99 -8.38 6.06 4.25
C GLY A 99 -8.83 6.65 2.90
N TYR A 100 -7.95 7.36 2.21
CA TYR A 100 -8.21 7.84 0.85
C TYR A 100 -8.48 6.68 -0.12
N TRP A 101 -7.65 5.64 -0.10
CA TRP A 101 -7.84 4.49 -0.97
C TRP A 101 -9.06 3.65 -0.57
N ALA A 102 -9.39 3.55 0.73
CA ALA A 102 -10.63 2.93 1.19
C ALA A 102 -11.86 3.65 0.62
N ALA A 103 -11.86 4.99 0.62
CA ALA A 103 -12.92 5.80 0.03
C ALA A 103 -12.99 5.65 -1.50
N VAL A 104 -11.86 5.66 -2.21
CA VAL A 104 -11.80 5.44 -3.66
C VAL A 104 -12.36 4.07 -4.05
N ASN A 105 -12.08 3.03 -3.25
CA ASN A 105 -12.61 1.68 -3.45
C ASN A 105 -14.05 1.52 -2.91
N ARG A 106 -14.62 2.54 -2.27
CA ARG A 106 -15.97 2.51 -1.66
C ARG A 106 -16.11 1.38 -0.64
N CYS A 107 -15.06 1.15 0.15
CA CYS A 107 -15.13 0.19 1.25
C CYS A 107 -16.20 0.63 2.27
N THR A 108 -16.99 -0.32 2.75
CA THR A 108 -18.18 -0.02 3.59
C THR A 108 -17.92 -0.18 5.08
N HIS A 109 -16.94 -0.99 5.48
CA HIS A 109 -16.60 -1.21 6.89
C HIS A 109 -15.15 -1.64 7.06
N GLU A 110 -14.67 -1.53 8.28
CA GLU A 110 -13.34 -1.96 8.69
C GLU A 110 -13.46 -3.22 9.56
N VAL A 111 -12.55 -4.16 9.33
CA VAL A 111 -12.32 -5.34 10.18
C VAL A 111 -10.90 -5.25 10.71
N THR A 112 -10.75 -5.32 12.01
CA THR A 112 -9.45 -5.27 12.68
C THR A 112 -9.08 -6.63 13.23
N GLU A 113 -7.83 -7.05 13.03
CA GLU A 113 -7.28 -8.31 13.53
C GLU A 113 -5.87 -8.07 14.09
N GLU A 114 -5.60 -8.58 15.29
CA GLU A 114 -4.23 -8.63 15.82
C GLU A 114 -3.55 -9.90 15.34
N LEU A 115 -2.37 -9.78 14.74
CA LEU A 115 -1.58 -10.94 14.35
C LEU A 115 -0.85 -11.53 15.58
N PRO A 116 -0.49 -12.83 15.56
CA PRO A 116 0.38 -13.40 16.59
C PRO A 116 1.67 -12.59 16.74
N ILE A 117 1.99 -12.23 17.99
CA ILE A 117 3.16 -11.40 18.29
C ILE A 117 4.44 -12.24 18.13
N ILE A 118 5.31 -11.79 17.20
CA ILE A 118 6.66 -12.36 17.02
C ILE A 118 7.69 -11.44 17.69
N ARG A 119 7.69 -10.15 17.36
CA ARG A 119 8.56 -9.13 17.93
C ARG A 119 7.78 -7.90 18.35
N ASN A 120 7.23 -7.18 17.39
CA ASN A 120 6.33 -6.07 17.62
C ASN A 120 4.88 -6.54 17.43
N LYS A 121 3.93 -5.87 18.10
CA LYS A 121 2.51 -6.05 17.84
C LYS A 121 2.19 -5.56 16.43
N VAL A 122 1.47 -6.37 15.67
CA VAL A 122 0.97 -6.01 14.35
C VAL A 122 -0.55 -6.04 14.37
N VAL A 123 -1.16 -4.93 13.97
CA VAL A 123 -2.60 -4.81 13.81
C VAL A 123 -2.93 -4.68 12.33
N ALA A 124 -3.75 -5.59 11.82
CA ALA A 124 -4.25 -5.55 10.47
C ALA A 124 -5.61 -4.84 10.45
N HIS A 125 -5.67 -3.70 9.79
CA HIS A 125 -6.89 -2.94 9.49
C HIS A 125 -7.31 -3.27 8.07
N ARG A 126 -8.44 -3.94 7.88
CA ARG A 126 -8.93 -4.31 6.56
C ARG A 126 -10.23 -3.59 6.26
N TYR A 127 -10.18 -2.64 5.36
CA TYR A 127 -11.34 -1.96 4.80
C TYR A 127 -11.91 -2.82 3.68
N VAL A 128 -13.11 -3.35 3.89
CA VAL A 128 -13.74 -4.37 3.05
C VAL A 128 -15.09 -3.91 2.51
N GLY A 129 -15.74 -4.75 1.67
CA GLY A 129 -17.02 -4.42 1.04
C GLY A 129 -16.88 -3.37 -0.07
N GLY A 130 -15.70 -3.23 -0.65
CA GLY A 130 -15.45 -2.29 -1.73
C GLY A 130 -16.00 -2.73 -3.08
N ILE A 131 -16.04 -1.81 -4.03
CA ILE A 131 -16.50 -2.05 -5.40
C ILE A 131 -15.70 -3.17 -6.05
N ASN A 132 -16.37 -4.09 -6.75
CA ASN A 132 -15.77 -5.26 -7.39
C ASN A 132 -15.04 -6.22 -6.43
N GLY A 133 -15.36 -6.20 -5.13
CA GLY A 133 -14.66 -6.97 -4.11
C GLY A 133 -13.29 -6.43 -3.75
N ASN A 134 -12.98 -5.19 -4.11
CA ASN A 134 -11.74 -4.54 -3.72
C ASN A 134 -11.69 -4.32 -2.21
N GLU A 135 -10.51 -4.46 -1.66
CA GLU A 135 -10.20 -4.18 -0.26
C GLU A 135 -8.98 -3.28 -0.15
N VAL A 136 -8.88 -2.57 0.98
CA VAL A 136 -7.71 -1.79 1.33
C VAL A 136 -7.24 -2.24 2.70
N TRP A 137 -5.98 -2.65 2.81
CA TRP A 137 -5.40 -3.17 4.04
C TRP A 137 -4.27 -2.30 4.55
N LEU A 138 -4.21 -2.13 5.85
CA LEU A 138 -3.09 -1.53 6.56
C LEU A 138 -2.60 -2.50 7.62
N TYR A 139 -1.34 -2.86 7.57
CA TYR A 139 -0.64 -3.53 8.66
C TYR A 139 0.15 -2.50 9.45
N GLU A 140 -0.41 -2.12 10.59
CA GLU A 140 0.23 -1.22 11.55
C GLU A 140 1.18 -2.02 12.43
N VAL A 141 2.49 -1.79 12.28
CA VAL A 141 3.53 -2.42 13.10
C VAL A 141 3.88 -1.47 14.24
N ILE A 142 3.31 -1.70 15.43
CA ILE A 142 3.45 -0.81 16.59
C ILE A 142 4.89 -0.86 17.11
N GLY A 143 5.57 0.30 17.15
CA GLY A 143 6.99 0.39 17.49
C GLY A 143 7.92 -0.07 16.34
N GLY A 144 7.36 -0.47 15.20
CA GLY A 144 8.10 -0.87 14.01
C GLY A 144 8.87 0.30 13.40
N LYS A 145 10.06 0.00 12.87
CA LYS A 145 10.95 0.95 12.21
C LYS A 145 10.89 0.78 10.68
N HIS A 146 11.68 1.57 9.96
CA HIS A 146 11.80 1.49 8.49
C HIS A 146 12.31 0.12 8.03
N SER A 147 11.42 -0.77 7.63
CA SER A 147 11.76 -2.16 7.26
C SER A 147 10.63 -2.84 6.48
N TRP A 148 10.93 -4.02 5.93
CA TRP A 148 9.96 -4.96 5.36
C TRP A 148 9.06 -5.65 6.43
N ALA A 149 9.23 -5.34 7.72
CA ALA A 149 8.54 -5.98 8.85
C ALA A 149 8.70 -7.51 8.94
N ASN A 150 9.67 -8.12 8.26
CA ASN A 150 9.89 -9.58 8.24
C ASN A 150 10.26 -10.19 9.60
N LYS A 151 10.64 -9.34 10.58
CA LYS A 151 10.88 -9.75 11.96
C LYS A 151 9.64 -9.69 12.83
N ASP A 152 8.57 -9.09 12.32
CA ASP A 152 7.33 -8.83 13.03
C ASP A 152 6.18 -9.73 12.52
N MET A 153 6.21 -10.04 11.22
CA MET A 153 5.26 -10.95 10.55
C MET A 153 5.90 -11.55 9.30
N ASN A 154 5.28 -12.57 8.72
CA ASN A 154 5.65 -13.04 7.38
C ASN A 154 5.07 -12.13 6.30
N THR A 155 5.74 -11.00 6.06
CA THR A 155 5.27 -9.96 5.14
C THR A 155 5.03 -10.48 3.72
N ALA A 156 5.90 -11.37 3.22
CA ALA A 156 5.75 -11.95 1.89
C ALA A 156 4.48 -12.79 1.77
N ALA A 157 4.17 -13.59 2.80
CA ALA A 157 2.94 -14.38 2.84
C ALA A 157 1.69 -13.49 2.89
N GLU A 158 1.70 -12.41 3.68
CA GLU A 158 0.56 -11.49 3.77
C GLU A 158 0.36 -10.71 2.47
N ILE A 159 1.44 -10.29 1.79
CA ILE A 159 1.37 -9.68 0.45
C ILE A 159 0.75 -10.67 -0.54
N TRP A 160 1.20 -11.93 -0.52
CA TRP A 160 0.64 -12.95 -1.41
C TRP A 160 -0.82 -13.27 -1.10
N LYS A 161 -1.18 -13.38 0.18
CA LYS A 161 -2.58 -13.53 0.63
C LYS A 161 -3.45 -12.40 0.09
N PHE A 162 -2.97 -11.16 0.13
CA PHE A 162 -3.68 -10.02 -0.43
C PHE A 162 -3.79 -10.10 -1.96
N PHE A 163 -2.70 -10.31 -2.69
CA PHE A 163 -2.70 -10.36 -4.15
C PHE A 163 -3.50 -11.53 -4.71
N SER A 164 -3.45 -12.69 -4.06
CA SER A 164 -4.16 -13.90 -4.52
C SER A 164 -5.68 -13.73 -4.57
N LYS A 165 -6.25 -12.80 -3.81
CA LYS A 165 -7.68 -12.43 -3.88
C LYS A 165 -8.07 -11.88 -5.26
N TYR A 166 -7.12 -11.37 -6.03
CA TYR A 166 -7.35 -10.66 -7.31
C TYR A 166 -6.82 -11.43 -8.53
N LEU A 167 -6.46 -12.69 -8.37
CA LEU A 167 -6.13 -13.58 -9.49
C LEU A 167 -7.37 -13.86 -10.36
N LYS A 168 -7.15 -13.90 -11.69
CA LYS A 168 -8.20 -14.17 -12.70
C LYS A 168 -7.71 -15.17 -13.73
#